data_ec507518c271a71d31f02f9f17678625
#
_entry.id   ec507518c271a71d31f02f9f17678625
#
_cell.length_a   1.000
_cell.length_b   1.000
_cell.length_c   1.000
_cell.angle_alpha   90.00
_cell.angle_beta   90.00
_cell.angle_gamma   90.00
#
_symmetry.space_group_name_H-M   'P 1'
#
loop_
_entity.id
_entity.type
_entity.pdbx_description
1 polymer ?
#
loop_
_entity_poly.entity_id
_entity_poly.type
_entity_poly.pdbx_seq_one_letter_code
_entity_poly.pdbx_strand_id
1 'polypeptide(L)'
;MSLEAGDDVSAGNRIDPRPVLIVTGLLQEARIAAGPGMTVICSSSDPQQLRALLATLDSSTFRGVISFGVAGGLDPSLKSGDVVLATEVFAGDTRFLAGLALNEEIIASAALRRRRVVRGVLTGVERVIAATACKAALRSETGAAAVDMESHIAAAYAAEAGLPFAALRVISDPASRALPALAMSAIKPNGDIDLRKVLRGVVRNPMTLRALVSTGIDFNRALRSLRGCRGFLLGGEGLVAADI
;
A
#
# COMPACT_ATOMS: atom_id res chain seq x y z
N MET A 1 -42.09 -22.05 -41.42
CA MET A 1 -41.06 -21.04 -41.62
C MET A 1 -41.14 -20.11 -40.43
N SER A 2 -40.54 -20.53 -39.33
CA SER A 2 -40.57 -19.79 -38.03
C SER A 2 -39.18 -19.28 -37.76
N LEU A 3 -39.08 -17.96 -37.66
CA LEU A 3 -37.91 -17.24 -37.22
C LEU A 3 -37.95 -17.24 -35.70
N GLU A 4 -37.06 -17.95 -35.06
CA GLU A 4 -36.77 -17.75 -33.62
C GLU A 4 -35.77 -16.64 -33.47
N ALA A 5 -36.21 -15.65 -32.71
CA ALA A 5 -35.48 -14.46 -32.35
C ALA A 5 -34.49 -14.75 -31.22
N GLY A 6 -33.32 -14.26 -31.41
CA GLY A 6 -32.35 -13.67 -30.55
C GLY A 6 -32.34 -14.02 -29.05
N ASP A 7 -31.29 -14.79 -28.69
CA ASP A 7 -30.86 -14.92 -27.30
C ASP A 7 -30.33 -13.60 -26.76
N ASP A 8 -30.95 -13.25 -25.70
CA ASP A 8 -30.73 -12.10 -24.83
C ASP A 8 -29.30 -12.13 -24.22
N VAL A 9 -28.40 -11.34 -24.78
CA VAL A 9 -27.07 -11.09 -24.22
C VAL A 9 -27.19 -9.99 -23.14
N SER A 10 -27.88 -10.28 -22.06
CA SER A 10 -27.78 -9.50 -20.85
C SER A 10 -27.06 -10.29 -19.76
N ALA A 11 -25.77 -10.56 -19.95
CA ALA A 11 -24.86 -10.84 -18.86
C ALA A 11 -24.66 -9.54 -18.06
N GLY A 12 -25.65 -9.18 -17.26
CA GLY A 12 -25.54 -8.09 -16.32
C GLY A 12 -24.30 -8.32 -15.42
N ASN A 13 -23.39 -7.37 -15.45
CA ASN A 13 -22.21 -7.32 -14.61
C ASN A 13 -22.64 -7.37 -13.13
N ARG A 14 -22.80 -8.57 -12.59
CA ARG A 14 -23.15 -8.77 -11.17
C ARG A 14 -21.92 -8.43 -10.35
N ILE A 15 -21.98 -7.31 -9.65
CA ILE A 15 -20.95 -6.91 -8.69
C ILE A 15 -20.81 -8.05 -7.66
N ASP A 16 -19.61 -8.58 -7.50
CA ASP A 16 -19.30 -9.61 -6.50
C ASP A 16 -19.52 -9.00 -5.10
N PRO A 17 -20.49 -9.51 -4.29
CA PRO A 17 -20.81 -8.93 -3.00
C PRO A 17 -19.76 -9.19 -1.92
N ARG A 18 -18.77 -10.06 -2.19
CA ARG A 18 -17.72 -10.36 -1.22
C ARG A 18 -16.88 -9.12 -0.92
N PRO A 19 -16.40 -8.95 0.34
CA PRO A 19 -15.55 -7.84 0.70
C PRO A 19 -14.16 -7.93 0.01
N VAL A 20 -13.51 -6.78 -0.13
CA VAL A 20 -12.09 -6.70 -0.47
C VAL A 20 -11.27 -6.79 0.81
N LEU A 21 -10.22 -7.61 0.81
CA LEU A 21 -9.23 -7.65 1.88
C LEU A 21 -8.24 -6.50 1.71
N ILE A 22 -8.18 -5.62 2.71
CA ILE A 22 -7.23 -4.51 2.74
C ILE A 22 -6.11 -4.83 3.73
N VAL A 23 -4.88 -4.84 3.24
CA VAL A 23 -3.67 -5.07 4.04
C VAL A 23 -2.98 -3.74 4.31
N THR A 24 -2.73 -3.44 5.58
CA THR A 24 -2.08 -2.20 6.04
C THR A 24 -0.97 -2.49 7.03
N GLY A 25 0.05 -1.61 7.09
CA GLY A 25 1.15 -1.70 8.04
C GLY A 25 0.86 -1.01 9.37
N LEU A 26 0.11 0.10 9.34
CA LEU A 26 -0.09 0.97 10.51
C LEU A 26 -1.57 1.09 10.86
N LEU A 27 -1.85 1.26 12.15
CA LEU A 27 -3.22 1.46 12.64
C LEU A 27 -3.89 2.71 12.04
N GLN A 28 -3.10 3.77 11.77
CA GLN A 28 -3.62 4.97 11.10
C GLN A 28 -4.07 4.69 9.67
N GLU A 29 -3.36 3.82 8.95
CA GLU A 29 -3.73 3.39 7.60
C GLU A 29 -5.00 2.53 7.64
N ALA A 30 -5.08 1.60 8.58
CA ALA A 30 -6.27 0.77 8.78
C ALA A 30 -7.52 1.61 9.06
N ARG A 31 -7.41 2.64 9.91
CA ARG A 31 -8.52 3.58 10.18
C ARG A 31 -8.93 4.38 8.93
N ILE A 32 -7.97 4.70 8.05
CA ILE A 32 -8.25 5.38 6.78
C ILE A 32 -8.96 4.42 5.81
N ALA A 33 -8.52 3.17 5.76
CA ALA A 33 -9.05 2.17 4.84
C ALA A 33 -10.43 1.66 5.23
N ALA A 34 -10.77 1.65 6.52
CA ALA A 34 -12.00 1.05 7.03
C ALA A 34 -13.26 1.63 6.38
N GLY A 35 -14.15 0.75 5.91
CA GLY A 35 -15.40 1.13 5.26
C GLY A 35 -16.28 -0.07 4.88
N PRO A 36 -17.50 0.19 4.37
CA PRO A 36 -18.38 -0.86 3.87
C PRO A 36 -17.71 -1.69 2.77
N GLY A 37 -17.96 -2.99 2.73
CA GLY A 37 -17.42 -3.89 1.72
C GLY A 37 -15.91 -4.15 1.83
N MET A 38 -15.29 -3.82 2.97
CA MET A 38 -13.87 -3.99 3.21
C MET A 38 -13.60 -4.76 4.50
N THR A 39 -12.70 -5.73 4.43
CA THR A 39 -12.10 -6.36 5.60
C THR A 39 -10.68 -5.84 5.73
N VAL A 40 -10.36 -5.15 6.82
CA VAL A 40 -9.06 -4.50 7.00
C VAL A 40 -8.24 -5.23 8.04
N ILE A 41 -7.01 -5.59 7.69
CA ILE A 41 -6.02 -6.14 8.62
C ILE A 41 -4.84 -5.18 8.75
N CYS A 42 -4.21 -5.18 9.93
CA CYS A 42 -3.06 -4.35 10.24
C CYS A 42 -1.92 -5.22 10.77
N SER A 43 -0.77 -5.18 10.11
CA SER A 43 0.41 -5.97 10.46
C SER A 43 1.25 -5.36 11.58
N SER A 44 0.96 -4.13 12.00
CA SER A 44 1.82 -3.33 12.91
C SER A 44 3.26 -3.18 12.39
N SER A 45 3.44 -3.17 11.08
CA SER A 45 4.72 -3.19 10.37
C SER A 45 5.60 -4.40 10.72
N ASP A 46 4.97 -5.53 11.01
CA ASP A 46 5.62 -6.81 11.28
C ASP A 46 5.26 -7.83 10.19
N PRO A 47 6.20 -8.19 9.31
CA PRO A 47 5.97 -9.17 8.24
C PRO A 47 5.56 -10.56 8.75
N GLN A 48 6.07 -11.00 9.90
CA GLN A 48 5.71 -12.31 10.47
C GLN A 48 4.28 -12.29 11.00
N GLN A 49 3.90 -11.21 11.70
CA GLN A 49 2.53 -11.02 12.15
C GLN A 49 1.57 -10.98 10.97
N LEU A 50 1.94 -10.31 9.87
CA LEU A 50 1.10 -10.27 8.68
C LEU A 50 0.86 -11.67 8.11
N ARG A 51 1.92 -12.46 7.93
CA ARG A 51 1.79 -13.86 7.46
C ARG A 51 0.89 -14.69 8.36
N ALA A 52 1.08 -14.56 9.69
CA ALA A 52 0.25 -15.28 10.66
C ALA A 52 -1.23 -14.87 10.58
N LEU A 53 -1.53 -13.58 10.44
CA LEU A 53 -2.90 -13.08 10.26
C LEU A 53 -3.53 -13.62 8.96
N LEU A 54 -2.83 -13.52 7.84
CA LEU A 54 -3.32 -13.99 6.55
C LEU A 54 -3.59 -15.50 6.54
N ALA A 55 -2.75 -16.29 7.22
CA ALA A 55 -2.93 -17.74 7.32
C ALA A 55 -4.21 -18.16 8.09
N THR A 56 -4.81 -17.27 8.87
CA THR A 56 -6.08 -17.53 9.58
C THR A 56 -7.32 -17.19 8.76
N LEU A 57 -7.15 -16.54 7.61
CA LEU A 57 -8.27 -16.07 6.80
C LEU A 57 -8.68 -17.11 5.74
N ASP A 58 -9.97 -17.28 5.56
CA ASP A 58 -10.52 -18.02 4.42
C ASP A 58 -10.53 -17.10 3.19
N SER A 59 -9.60 -17.35 2.26
CA SER A 59 -9.43 -16.55 1.05
C SER A 59 -10.67 -16.56 0.15
N SER A 60 -11.50 -17.60 0.19
CA SER A 60 -12.71 -17.72 -0.62
C SER A 60 -13.76 -16.67 -0.27
N THR A 61 -13.66 -16.07 0.91
CA THR A 61 -14.60 -15.03 1.39
C THR A 61 -14.31 -13.66 0.81
N PHE A 62 -13.19 -13.47 0.10
CA PHE A 62 -12.78 -12.20 -0.50
C PHE A 62 -12.91 -12.23 -2.02
N ARG A 63 -13.17 -11.06 -2.61
CA ARG A 63 -13.15 -10.86 -4.07
C ARG A 63 -11.82 -10.31 -4.60
N GLY A 64 -10.90 -9.93 -3.73
CA GLY A 64 -9.60 -9.38 -4.09
C GLY A 64 -8.82 -8.87 -2.88
N VAL A 65 -7.55 -8.54 -3.09
CA VAL A 65 -6.62 -8.07 -2.06
C VAL A 65 -6.03 -6.73 -2.48
N ILE A 66 -6.04 -5.75 -1.57
CA ILE A 66 -5.39 -4.46 -1.79
C ILE A 66 -4.37 -4.20 -0.67
N SER A 67 -3.11 -4.01 -1.03
CA SER A 67 -2.09 -3.47 -0.12
C SER A 67 -2.15 -1.95 -0.13
N PHE A 68 -2.51 -1.35 1.01
CA PHE A 68 -2.81 0.07 1.11
C PHE A 68 -2.07 0.72 2.28
N GLY A 69 -1.26 1.75 2.01
CA GLY A 69 -0.50 2.42 3.07
C GLY A 69 0.57 3.36 2.56
N VAL A 70 1.53 3.67 3.45
CA VAL A 70 2.71 4.47 3.13
C VAL A 70 3.89 3.59 2.72
N ALA A 71 4.89 4.20 2.08
CA ALA A 71 6.12 3.53 1.65
C ALA A 71 7.31 4.50 1.66
N GLY A 72 8.52 3.95 1.77
CA GLY A 72 9.74 4.68 1.52
C GLY A 72 9.96 4.89 0.02
N GLY A 73 10.27 6.11 -0.39
CA GLY A 73 10.62 6.43 -1.77
C GLY A 73 12.01 5.91 -2.14
N LEU A 74 12.12 5.24 -3.28
CA LEU A 74 13.38 4.84 -3.90
C LEU A 74 13.70 5.71 -5.12
N ASP A 75 12.70 6.12 -5.89
CA ASP A 75 12.87 7.02 -7.02
C ASP A 75 13.15 8.44 -6.52
N PRO A 76 14.31 9.06 -6.90
CA PRO A 76 14.68 10.40 -6.45
C PRO A 76 13.69 11.50 -6.86
N SER A 77 12.88 11.26 -7.88
CA SER A 77 11.89 12.23 -8.35
C SER A 77 10.64 12.31 -7.45
N LEU A 78 10.41 11.29 -6.61
CA LEU A 78 9.24 11.21 -5.73
C LEU A 78 9.44 12.01 -4.45
N LYS A 79 8.36 12.67 -4.04
CA LYS A 79 8.31 13.49 -2.82
C LYS A 79 7.29 12.91 -1.84
N SER A 80 7.44 13.25 -0.57
CA SER A 80 6.43 12.90 0.44
C SER A 80 5.03 13.39 0.01
N GLY A 81 4.07 12.47 0.06
CA GLY A 81 2.70 12.68 -0.38
C GLY A 81 2.42 12.29 -1.83
N ASP A 82 3.43 11.98 -2.65
CA ASP A 82 3.23 11.41 -3.98
C ASP A 82 2.67 9.98 -3.85
N VAL A 83 1.82 9.60 -4.80
CA VAL A 83 1.13 8.30 -4.81
C VAL A 83 1.80 7.39 -5.84
N VAL A 84 2.09 6.17 -5.44
CA VAL A 84 2.57 5.10 -6.32
C VAL A 84 1.47 4.04 -6.43
N LEU A 85 1.00 3.81 -7.64
CA LEU A 85 0.16 2.67 -7.99
C LEU A 85 1.07 1.57 -8.53
N ALA A 86 1.05 0.42 -7.89
CA ALA A 86 1.90 -0.69 -8.30
C ALA A 86 1.51 -1.22 -9.68
N THR A 87 2.48 -1.43 -10.54
CA THR A 87 2.36 -2.27 -11.73
C THR A 87 2.81 -3.69 -11.41
N GLU A 88 3.84 -3.80 -10.58
CA GLU A 88 4.42 -5.04 -10.11
C GLU A 88 4.89 -4.88 -8.67
N VAL A 89 4.96 -6.00 -7.96
CA VAL A 89 5.58 -6.08 -6.62
C VAL A 89 6.67 -7.13 -6.63
N PHE A 90 7.89 -6.76 -6.24
CA PHE A 90 9.02 -7.68 -6.10
C PHE A 90 9.11 -8.22 -4.68
N ALA A 91 9.36 -9.52 -4.58
CA ALA A 91 9.65 -10.26 -3.36
C ALA A 91 10.92 -11.08 -3.58
N GLY A 92 12.09 -10.47 -3.39
CA GLY A 92 13.35 -11.06 -3.85
C GLY A 92 13.32 -11.26 -5.38
N ASP A 93 13.51 -12.49 -5.84
CA ASP A 93 13.48 -12.83 -7.27
C ASP A 93 12.08 -13.06 -7.84
N THR A 94 11.06 -13.11 -6.97
CA THR A 94 9.67 -13.33 -7.39
C THR A 94 8.99 -12.01 -7.76
N ARG A 95 8.22 -12.01 -8.84
CA ARG A 95 7.45 -10.86 -9.33
C ARG A 95 5.97 -11.20 -9.31
N PHE A 96 5.18 -10.31 -8.74
CA PHE A 96 3.72 -10.38 -8.73
C PHE A 96 3.16 -9.21 -9.52
N LEU A 97 2.33 -9.50 -10.50
CA LEU A 97 1.61 -8.45 -11.23
C LEU A 97 0.57 -7.82 -10.31
N ALA A 98 0.53 -6.49 -10.29
CA ALA A 98 -0.55 -5.74 -9.67
C ALA A 98 -1.50 -5.30 -10.78
N GLY A 99 -2.49 -6.15 -11.04
CA GLY A 99 -3.53 -5.90 -12.03
C GLY A 99 -4.53 -4.90 -11.47
N LEU A 100 -4.33 -3.63 -11.73
CA LEU A 100 -5.39 -2.66 -11.61
C LEU A 100 -6.05 -2.53 -12.98
N ALA A 101 -7.21 -3.14 -13.15
CA ALA A 101 -8.24 -2.52 -13.97
C ALA A 101 -8.70 -1.24 -13.25
N LEU A 102 -7.76 -0.34 -12.96
CA LEU A 102 -8.10 1.03 -12.59
C LEU A 102 -8.64 1.66 -13.87
N ASN A 103 -9.94 1.74 -13.94
CA ASN A 103 -10.57 2.66 -14.84
C ASN A 103 -9.84 4.00 -14.73
N GLU A 104 -9.47 4.57 -15.87
CA GLU A 104 -8.90 5.92 -15.91
C GLU A 104 -9.77 6.93 -15.17
N GLU A 105 -11.08 6.66 -15.04
CA GLU A 105 -12.05 7.39 -14.22
C GLU A 105 -11.69 7.42 -12.72
N ILE A 106 -11.12 6.34 -12.16
CA ILE A 106 -10.69 6.31 -10.75
C ILE A 106 -9.42 7.15 -10.58
N ILE A 107 -8.49 7.08 -11.53
CA ILE A 107 -7.31 7.96 -11.56
C ILE A 107 -7.75 9.41 -11.79
N ALA A 108 -8.79 9.63 -12.57
CA ALA A 108 -9.40 10.92 -12.83
C ALA A 108 -10.25 11.44 -11.67
N SER A 109 -10.44 10.68 -10.58
CA SER A 109 -11.20 11.15 -9.42
C SER A 109 -10.63 12.47 -8.91
N ALA A 110 -11.51 13.40 -8.51
CA ALA A 110 -11.11 14.73 -8.02
C ALA A 110 -10.14 14.66 -6.84
N ALA A 111 -10.16 13.56 -6.08
CA ALA A 111 -9.26 13.29 -4.97
C ALA A 111 -7.81 13.04 -5.41
N LEU A 112 -7.59 12.41 -6.56
CA LEU A 112 -6.27 12.12 -7.12
C LEU A 112 -5.76 13.26 -8.03
N ARG A 113 -6.63 14.05 -8.65
CA ARG A 113 -6.25 15.16 -9.57
C ARG A 113 -5.32 16.21 -8.97
N ARG A 114 -5.31 16.37 -7.66
CA ARG A 114 -4.45 17.34 -6.95
C ARG A 114 -3.12 16.74 -6.47
N ARG A 115 -2.83 15.47 -6.81
CA ARG A 115 -1.65 14.74 -6.36
C ARG A 115 -0.88 14.22 -7.55
N ARG A 116 0.42 14.12 -7.38
CA ARG A 116 1.24 13.39 -8.33
C ARG A 116 0.99 11.91 -8.10
N VAL A 117 0.45 11.24 -9.10
CA VAL A 117 0.26 9.80 -9.14
C VAL A 117 1.19 9.24 -10.20
N VAL A 118 1.96 8.24 -9.84
CA VAL A 118 2.83 7.50 -10.76
C VAL A 118 2.47 6.02 -10.74
N ARG A 119 2.63 5.36 -11.88
CA ARG A 119 2.66 3.91 -11.95
C ARG A 119 4.10 3.45 -11.81
N GLY A 120 4.35 2.43 -11.02
CA GLY A 120 5.72 1.96 -10.80
C GLY A 120 5.78 0.64 -10.06
N VAL A 121 6.98 0.07 -10.10
CA VAL A 121 7.28 -1.16 -9.38
C VAL A 121 7.44 -0.85 -7.90
N LEU A 122 6.89 -1.71 -7.03
CA LEU A 122 7.20 -1.74 -5.60
C LEU A 122 8.15 -2.89 -5.31
N THR A 123 8.97 -2.75 -4.29
CA THR A 123 9.74 -3.87 -3.73
C THR A 123 9.38 -4.07 -2.27
N GLY A 124 9.06 -5.30 -1.92
CA GLY A 124 8.78 -5.70 -0.56
C GLY A 124 10.04 -6.14 0.16
N VAL A 125 10.17 -5.77 1.42
CA VAL A 125 11.32 -6.11 2.27
C VAL A 125 10.87 -6.53 3.65
N GLU A 126 11.72 -7.31 4.35
CA GLU A 126 11.42 -7.79 5.70
C GLU A 126 11.78 -6.76 6.80
N ARG A 127 12.52 -5.71 6.45
CA ARG A 127 13.01 -4.69 7.39
C ARG A 127 13.02 -3.32 6.76
N VAL A 128 12.83 -2.30 7.59
CA VAL A 128 12.85 -0.90 7.15
C VAL A 128 14.20 -0.53 6.49
N ILE A 129 14.14 0.05 5.32
CA ILE A 129 15.30 0.61 4.60
C ILE A 129 15.45 2.09 5.01
N ALA A 130 16.28 2.34 6.01
CA ALA A 130 16.40 3.67 6.64
C ALA A 130 17.45 4.57 5.98
N ALA A 131 18.60 4.02 5.58
CA ALA A 131 19.72 4.79 5.05
C ALA A 131 19.52 5.13 3.56
N THR A 132 19.86 6.35 3.16
CA THR A 132 19.77 6.80 1.76
C THR A 132 20.63 5.97 0.82
N ALA A 133 21.81 5.53 1.27
CA ALA A 133 22.67 4.65 0.49
C ALA A 133 22.00 3.28 0.23
N CYS A 134 21.31 2.71 1.24
CA CYS A 134 20.57 1.46 1.08
C CYS A 134 19.38 1.62 0.13
N LYS A 135 18.67 2.77 0.19
CA LYS A 135 17.61 3.09 -0.77
C LYS A 135 18.12 3.18 -2.21
N ALA A 136 19.27 3.85 -2.40
CA ALA A 136 19.90 3.98 -3.71
C ALA A 136 20.37 2.62 -4.26
N ALA A 137 20.97 1.78 -3.42
CA ALA A 137 21.37 0.43 -3.79
C ALA A 137 20.18 -0.43 -4.21
N LEU A 138 19.10 -0.44 -3.39
CA LEU A 138 17.88 -1.18 -3.67
C LEU A 138 17.19 -0.68 -4.97
N ARG A 139 17.20 0.64 -5.22
CA ARG A 139 16.72 1.21 -6.48
C ARG A 139 17.53 0.73 -7.67
N SER A 140 18.86 0.72 -7.55
CA SER A 140 19.77 0.28 -8.62
C SER A 140 19.56 -1.20 -8.96
N GLU A 141 19.31 -2.03 -7.94
CA GLU A 141 19.10 -3.46 -8.07
C GLU A 141 17.73 -3.82 -8.68
N THR A 142 16.68 -3.16 -8.18
CA THR A 142 15.29 -3.56 -8.50
C THR A 142 14.60 -2.67 -9.53
N GLY A 143 15.09 -1.45 -9.75
CA GLY A 143 14.37 -0.43 -10.51
C GLY A 143 13.09 0.08 -9.83
N ALA A 144 12.78 -0.37 -8.60
CA ALA A 144 11.52 -0.06 -7.93
C ALA A 144 11.37 1.43 -7.59
N ALA A 145 10.16 1.95 -7.67
CA ALA A 145 9.82 3.33 -7.33
C ALA A 145 9.75 3.55 -5.82
N ALA A 146 9.29 2.54 -5.07
CA ALA A 146 9.14 2.61 -3.62
C ALA A 146 9.32 1.23 -2.97
N VAL A 147 9.49 1.24 -1.65
CA VAL A 147 9.72 0.06 -0.80
C VAL A 147 8.78 0.07 0.39
N ASP A 148 8.22 -1.10 0.71
CA ASP A 148 7.40 -1.33 1.89
C ASP A 148 7.62 -2.72 2.50
N MET A 149 6.87 -3.08 3.54
CA MET A 149 7.04 -4.34 4.26
C MET A 149 5.83 -5.28 4.14
N GLU A 150 4.77 -4.89 3.45
CA GLU A 150 3.51 -5.63 3.38
C GLU A 150 3.13 -6.07 1.97
N SER A 151 3.46 -5.29 0.93
CA SER A 151 2.95 -5.53 -0.43
C SER A 151 3.35 -6.89 -0.99
N HIS A 152 4.59 -7.33 -0.74
CA HIS A 152 5.07 -8.62 -1.24
C HIS A 152 4.34 -9.81 -0.59
N ILE A 153 4.00 -9.70 0.70
CA ILE A 153 3.27 -10.73 1.43
C ILE A 153 1.81 -10.77 0.97
N ALA A 154 1.19 -9.60 0.83
CA ALA A 154 -0.18 -9.48 0.34
C ALA A 154 -0.32 -9.99 -1.10
N ALA A 155 0.67 -9.71 -1.96
CA ALA A 155 0.72 -10.19 -3.34
C ALA A 155 0.87 -11.71 -3.41
N ALA A 156 1.77 -12.30 -2.59
CA ALA A 156 1.94 -13.74 -2.51
C ALA A 156 0.64 -14.44 -2.07
N TYR A 157 0.01 -13.93 -1.00
CA TYR A 157 -1.29 -14.44 -0.53
C TYR A 157 -2.37 -14.39 -1.62
N ALA A 158 -2.46 -13.27 -2.34
CA ALA A 158 -3.44 -13.13 -3.42
C ALA A 158 -3.16 -14.11 -4.57
N ALA A 159 -1.90 -14.27 -4.96
CA ALA A 159 -1.48 -15.21 -6.01
C ALA A 159 -1.78 -16.66 -5.63
N GLU A 160 -1.48 -17.09 -4.40
CA GLU A 160 -1.79 -18.43 -3.89
C GLU A 160 -3.29 -18.71 -3.87
N ALA A 161 -4.10 -17.67 -3.56
CA ALA A 161 -5.55 -17.76 -3.52
C ALA A 161 -6.24 -17.55 -4.86
N GLY A 162 -5.51 -17.22 -5.94
CA GLY A 162 -6.10 -16.88 -7.24
C GLY A 162 -6.95 -15.61 -7.22
N LEU A 163 -6.66 -14.67 -6.29
CA LEU A 163 -7.41 -13.43 -6.11
C LEU A 163 -6.76 -12.28 -6.88
N PRO A 164 -7.55 -11.36 -7.45
CA PRO A 164 -7.04 -10.09 -7.97
C PRO A 164 -6.27 -9.33 -6.89
N PHE A 165 -5.14 -8.72 -7.29
CA PHE A 165 -4.26 -7.98 -6.38
C PHE A 165 -4.00 -6.56 -6.87
N ALA A 166 -3.98 -5.61 -5.96
CA ALA A 166 -3.56 -4.24 -6.19
C ALA A 166 -2.72 -3.70 -5.03
N ALA A 167 -1.86 -2.71 -5.30
CA ALA A 167 -1.17 -1.98 -4.24
C ALA A 167 -1.13 -0.49 -4.54
N LEU A 168 -1.48 0.31 -3.53
CA LEU A 168 -1.38 1.76 -3.51
C LEU A 168 -0.52 2.19 -2.35
N ARG A 169 0.55 2.90 -2.65
CA ARG A 169 1.47 3.44 -1.63
C ARG A 169 1.62 4.95 -1.75
N VAL A 170 1.69 5.63 -0.63
CA VAL A 170 2.00 7.05 -0.57
C VAL A 170 3.38 7.23 0.04
N ILE A 171 4.22 8.01 -0.60
CA ILE A 171 5.59 8.22 -0.14
C ILE A 171 5.58 8.97 1.20
N SER A 172 6.12 8.34 2.25
CA SER A 172 6.31 8.95 3.58
C SER A 172 7.67 9.62 3.71
N ASP A 173 8.70 8.99 3.16
CA ASP A 173 10.09 9.43 3.25
C ASP A 173 10.77 9.30 1.89
N PRO A 174 11.12 10.43 1.24
CA PRO A 174 11.77 10.43 -0.07
C PRO A 174 13.12 9.71 -0.08
N ALA A 175 13.59 9.32 -1.28
CA ALA A 175 14.88 8.63 -1.47
C ALA A 175 16.07 9.39 -0.85
N SER A 176 16.03 10.72 -0.87
CA SER A 176 17.06 11.60 -0.31
C SER A 176 17.04 11.74 1.21
N ARG A 177 16.06 11.14 1.90
CA ARG A 177 15.90 11.26 3.34
C ARG A 177 16.17 9.94 4.05
N ALA A 178 17.11 9.98 5.00
CA ALA A 178 17.31 8.89 5.94
C ALA A 178 16.24 8.94 7.05
N LEU A 179 15.74 7.80 7.46
CA LEU A 179 14.84 7.68 8.62
C LEU A 179 15.67 7.66 9.91
N PRO A 180 15.39 8.55 10.89
CA PRO A 180 16.04 8.48 12.18
C PRO A 180 15.74 7.18 12.91
N ALA A 181 16.75 6.55 13.51
CA ALA A 181 16.59 5.32 14.29
C ALA A 181 15.51 5.44 15.40
N LEU A 182 15.39 6.65 15.96
CA LEU A 182 14.38 6.95 16.97
C LEU A 182 12.95 6.92 16.37
N ALA A 183 12.75 7.37 15.15
CA ALA A 183 11.44 7.30 14.48
C ALA A 183 11.02 5.83 14.27
N MET A 184 11.96 4.99 13.80
CA MET A 184 11.71 3.56 13.62
C MET A 184 11.38 2.83 14.92
N SER A 185 12.10 3.15 16.00
CA SER A 185 11.91 2.50 17.31
C SER A 185 10.68 3.02 18.08
N ALA A 186 10.03 4.07 17.60
CA ALA A 186 8.87 4.66 18.26
C ALA A 186 7.53 4.04 17.81
N ILE A 187 7.52 3.15 16.83
CA ILE A 187 6.32 2.41 16.42
C ILE A 187 6.07 1.31 17.46
N LYS A 188 4.87 1.34 18.05
CA LYS A 188 4.43 0.32 19.01
C LYS A 188 3.94 -0.93 18.28
N PRO A 189 3.85 -2.10 18.99
CA PRO A 189 3.29 -3.33 18.42
C PRO A 189 1.85 -3.19 17.88
N ASN A 190 1.09 -2.20 18.36
CA ASN A 190 -0.25 -1.90 17.86
C ASN A 190 -0.27 -0.90 16.67
N GLY A 191 0.90 -0.56 16.11
CA GLY A 191 1.04 0.38 15.00
C GLY A 191 0.90 1.87 15.35
N ASP A 192 0.78 2.20 16.65
CA ASP A 192 0.78 3.59 17.13
C ASP A 192 2.19 4.12 17.39
N ILE A 193 2.33 5.44 17.48
CA ILE A 193 3.61 6.09 17.80
C ILE A 193 3.74 6.27 19.30
N ASP A 194 4.87 5.80 19.86
CA ASP A 194 5.23 6.02 21.26
C ASP A 194 5.85 7.40 21.46
N LEU A 195 4.99 8.39 21.75
CA LEU A 195 5.41 9.77 22.00
C LEU A 195 6.37 9.91 23.20
N ARG A 196 6.23 9.05 24.23
CA ARG A 196 7.13 9.08 25.40
C ARG A 196 8.55 8.65 25.02
N LYS A 197 8.66 7.65 24.14
CA LYS A 197 9.95 7.18 23.61
C LYS A 197 10.60 8.24 22.72
N VAL A 198 9.80 8.89 21.85
CA VAL A 198 10.25 10.03 21.03
C VAL A 198 10.78 11.16 21.91
N LEU A 199 10.01 11.60 22.90
CA LEU A 199 10.40 12.69 23.79
C LEU A 199 11.68 12.39 24.56
N ARG A 200 11.77 11.19 25.13
CA ARG A 200 12.98 10.74 25.87
C ARG A 200 14.21 10.68 24.96
N GLY A 201 14.04 10.25 23.70
CA GLY A 201 15.12 10.20 22.71
C GLY A 201 15.61 11.58 22.31
N VAL A 202 14.70 12.56 22.14
CA VAL A 202 15.04 13.96 21.83
C VAL A 202 15.79 14.61 23.00
N VAL A 203 15.38 14.36 24.25
CA VAL A 203 16.10 14.86 25.44
C VAL A 203 17.54 14.33 25.49
N ARG A 204 17.76 13.08 25.09
CA ARG A 204 19.10 12.46 25.04
C ARG A 204 19.97 12.95 23.90
N ASN A 205 19.36 13.28 22.76
CA ASN A 205 20.08 13.78 21.58
C ASN A 205 19.27 14.86 20.88
N PRO A 206 19.39 16.14 21.29
CA PRO A 206 18.64 17.27 20.71
C PRO A 206 18.91 17.47 19.22
N MET A 207 20.06 17.05 18.69
CA MET A 207 20.40 17.17 17.27
C MET A 207 19.47 16.33 16.37
N THR A 208 18.84 15.29 16.91
CA THR A 208 17.87 14.47 16.17
C THR A 208 16.51 15.16 15.98
N LEU A 209 16.25 16.25 16.72
CA LEU A 209 14.95 16.94 16.71
C LEU A 209 14.57 17.42 15.29
N ARG A 210 15.50 18.04 14.58
CA ARG A 210 15.23 18.51 13.20
C ARG A 210 14.82 17.38 12.27
N ALA A 211 15.56 16.26 12.33
CA ALA A 211 15.27 15.08 11.51
C ALA A 211 13.92 14.46 11.89
N LEU A 212 13.59 14.37 13.18
CA LEU A 212 12.30 13.87 13.66
C LEU A 212 11.14 14.76 13.23
N VAL A 213 11.27 16.08 13.39
CA VAL A 213 10.24 17.04 12.97
C VAL A 213 10.00 16.93 11.47
N SER A 214 11.05 16.91 10.65
CA SER A 214 10.89 16.76 9.20
C SER A 214 10.27 15.43 8.81
N THR A 215 10.65 14.34 9.46
CA THR A 215 10.03 13.01 9.25
C THR A 215 8.55 13.04 9.64
N GLY A 216 8.21 13.66 10.75
CA GLY A 216 6.81 13.81 11.19
C GLY A 216 5.96 14.65 10.23
N ILE A 217 6.52 15.74 9.67
CA ILE A 217 5.85 16.56 8.65
C ILE A 217 5.59 15.74 7.39
N ASP A 218 6.60 15.01 6.91
CA ASP A 218 6.49 14.19 5.72
C ASP A 218 5.48 13.06 5.92
N PHE A 219 5.53 12.37 7.05
CA PHE A 219 4.58 11.33 7.39
C PHE A 219 3.14 11.85 7.47
N ASN A 220 2.91 13.00 8.13
CA ASN A 220 1.59 13.63 8.16
C ASN A 220 1.10 14.07 6.77
N ARG A 221 2.01 14.50 5.89
CA ARG A 221 1.69 14.81 4.50
C ARG A 221 1.26 13.54 3.77
N ALA A 222 1.98 12.43 3.97
CA ALA A 222 1.64 11.15 3.39
C ALA A 222 0.27 10.65 3.87
N LEU A 223 -0.02 10.70 5.17
CA LEU A 223 -1.34 10.31 5.70
C LEU A 223 -2.49 11.18 5.17
N ARG A 224 -2.26 12.49 5.00
CA ARG A 224 -3.26 13.38 4.35
C ARG A 224 -3.47 13.01 2.88
N SER A 225 -2.42 12.65 2.18
CA SER A 225 -2.51 12.17 0.81
C SER A 225 -3.25 10.83 0.76
N LEU A 226 -2.93 9.90 1.66
CA LEU A 226 -3.55 8.59 1.77
C LEU A 226 -5.07 8.68 2.05
N ARG A 227 -5.50 9.59 2.95
CA ARG A 227 -6.94 9.86 3.17
C ARG A 227 -7.64 10.28 1.89
N GLY A 228 -7.00 11.09 1.06
CA GLY A 228 -7.55 11.48 -0.23
C GLY A 228 -7.57 10.37 -1.27
N CYS A 229 -6.86 9.27 -1.03
CA CYS A 229 -6.90 8.08 -1.88
C CYS A 229 -8.00 7.08 -1.45
N ARG A 230 -8.75 7.36 -0.36
CA ARG A 230 -9.82 6.46 0.10
C ARG A 230 -10.88 6.18 -0.98
N GLY A 231 -11.16 7.15 -1.85
CA GLY A 231 -12.06 6.94 -3.00
C GLY A 231 -11.63 5.81 -3.93
N PHE A 232 -10.33 5.52 -3.99
CA PHE A 232 -9.79 4.37 -4.71
C PHE A 232 -10.31 3.03 -4.16
N LEU A 233 -10.40 2.91 -2.84
CA LEU A 233 -10.91 1.69 -2.19
C LEU A 233 -12.40 1.49 -2.44
N LEU A 234 -13.16 2.58 -2.54
CA LEU A 234 -14.62 2.55 -2.74
C LEU A 234 -14.98 2.23 -4.21
N GLY A 235 -14.10 2.58 -5.16
CA GLY A 235 -14.25 2.27 -6.59
C GLY A 235 -13.86 0.83 -6.96
N GLY A 236 -13.53 -0.01 -5.99
CA GLY A 236 -13.16 -1.42 -6.19
C GLY A 236 -14.27 -2.31 -6.77
N GLU A 237 -15.37 -1.72 -7.22
CA GLU A 237 -16.38 -2.37 -8.06
C GLU A 237 -15.83 -2.81 -9.42
N GLY A 238 -14.65 -2.32 -9.83
CA GLY A 238 -13.97 -2.62 -11.08
C GLY A 238 -12.79 -3.60 -10.99
N LEU A 239 -12.61 -4.35 -9.90
CA LEU A 239 -11.67 -5.48 -9.86
C LEU A 239 -12.20 -6.65 -10.68
N VAL A 240 -12.09 -6.54 -11.99
CA VAL A 240 -12.33 -7.64 -12.93
C VAL A 240 -11.04 -8.46 -13.02
N ALA A 241 -11.13 -9.78 -12.87
CA ALA A 241 -10.03 -10.66 -13.20
C ALA A 241 -9.61 -10.38 -14.64
N ALA A 242 -8.35 -10.01 -14.85
CA ALA A 242 -7.81 -10.00 -16.20
C ALA A 242 -7.76 -11.45 -16.66
N ASP A 243 -8.51 -11.77 -17.72
CA ASP A 243 -8.38 -13.05 -18.41
C ASP A 243 -6.92 -13.24 -18.82
N ILE A 244 -6.34 -14.36 -18.34
CA ILE A 244 -4.99 -14.83 -18.67
C ILE A 244 -5.04 -15.48 -20.05
#